data_fe3a9b60a5fd093fa5aaf1279be085b0
#
_entry.id   fe3a9b60a5fd093fa5aaf1279be085b0
#
_cell.length_a   1.000
_cell.length_b   1.000
_cell.length_c   1.000
_cell.angle_alpha   90.00
_cell.angle_beta   90.00
_cell.angle_gamma   90.00
#
_symmetry.space_group_name_H-M   'P 1'
#
loop_
_entity.id
_entity.type
_entity.pdbx_description
1 polymer ?
#
loop_
_entity_poly.entity_id
_entity_poly.type
_entity_poly.pdbx_seq_one_letter_code
_entity_poly.pdbx_strand_id
1 'polypeptide(L)'
;MDKPVISIRGLRKSYGTVSVLKGIDLEIRKGEVVVIIGPSGSGKSTILRCMNAMEDMTDGDIFYEGQSLREMKKYADLRMHVGMVFQHLNLFPHMTVLENIMYAPVKVRKEPKAEVYERSIQLLRKVGLEEKQDVYPAMLSGGQQQRIAIARALCMKPDVMLFDEPTSALDPEMVGEVLEVMKNLAQSGMTMVIVTHEMRFAAEVADRVIFIDEGVILAEGTPDQILIHPENPRIRTFLKNKL
;
A
#
# COMPACT_ATOMS: atom_id res chain seq x y z
N MET A 1 -17.63 18.91 -0.62
CA MET A 1 -16.47 18.08 -1.03
C MET A 1 -16.07 17.27 0.17
N ASP A 2 -15.99 15.97 0.05
CA ASP A 2 -15.58 15.12 1.17
C ASP A 2 -14.13 15.41 1.54
N LYS A 3 -13.87 15.48 2.86
CA LYS A 3 -12.54 15.76 3.40
C LYS A 3 -11.60 14.59 3.06
N PRO A 4 -10.37 14.85 2.58
CA PRO A 4 -9.42 13.78 2.29
C PRO A 4 -9.04 13.03 3.57
N VAL A 5 -8.89 11.70 3.48
CA VAL A 5 -8.42 10.86 4.58
C VAL A 5 -6.92 11.03 4.81
N ILE A 6 -6.14 11.21 3.73
CA ILE A 6 -4.72 11.60 3.79
C ILE A 6 -4.54 12.85 2.94
N SER A 7 -3.82 13.85 3.46
CA SER A 7 -3.39 15.04 2.71
C SER A 7 -1.90 15.26 2.91
N ILE A 8 -1.18 15.39 1.82
CA ILE A 8 0.27 15.67 1.78
C ILE A 8 0.45 17.09 1.28
N ARG A 9 1.25 17.89 1.96
CA ARG A 9 1.52 19.29 1.60
C ARG A 9 3.01 19.56 1.57
N GLY A 10 3.52 19.86 0.38
CA GLY A 10 4.91 20.23 0.14
C GLY A 10 5.93 19.20 0.63
N LEU A 11 5.60 17.90 0.62
CA LEU A 11 6.44 16.84 1.17
C LEU A 11 7.82 16.82 0.51
N ARG A 12 8.86 16.97 1.32
CA ARG A 12 10.26 16.83 0.91
C ARG A 12 10.96 15.75 1.72
N LYS A 13 11.79 14.96 1.05
CA LYS A 13 12.65 13.96 1.70
C LYS A 13 14.03 13.96 1.07
N SER A 14 15.03 14.09 1.93
CA SER A 14 16.44 13.97 1.53
C SER A 14 17.16 12.94 2.40
N TYR A 15 18.11 12.22 1.81
CA TYR A 15 19.06 11.34 2.49
C TYR A 15 20.45 11.92 2.32
N GLY A 16 20.96 12.56 3.37
CA GLY A 16 22.17 13.36 3.26
C GLY A 16 22.02 14.47 2.22
N THR A 17 22.84 14.47 1.18
CA THR A 17 22.81 15.45 0.09
C THR A 17 21.86 15.09 -1.04
N VAL A 18 21.29 13.88 -1.05
CA VAL A 18 20.41 13.40 -2.12
C VAL A 18 18.97 13.76 -1.81
N SER A 19 18.37 14.66 -2.59
CA SER A 19 16.95 15.01 -2.49
C SER A 19 16.12 14.03 -3.33
N VAL A 20 15.29 13.22 -2.64
CA VAL A 20 14.44 12.19 -3.24
C VAL A 20 13.03 12.70 -3.53
N LEU A 21 12.41 13.43 -2.59
CA LEU A 21 11.13 14.09 -2.80
C LEU A 21 11.31 15.60 -2.74
N LYS A 22 10.74 16.30 -3.72
CA LYS A 22 11.04 17.72 -3.98
C LYS A 22 9.83 18.65 -3.86
N GLY A 23 8.88 18.30 -2.99
CA GLY A 23 7.66 19.08 -2.77
C GLY A 23 6.46 18.37 -3.43
N ILE A 24 6.00 17.29 -2.81
CA ILE A 24 4.82 16.53 -3.25
C ILE A 24 3.60 17.08 -2.54
N ASP A 25 2.58 17.42 -3.31
CA ASP A 25 1.23 17.73 -2.84
C ASP A 25 0.28 16.65 -3.34
N LEU A 26 -0.48 16.01 -2.46
CA LEU A 26 -1.36 14.90 -2.81
C LEU A 26 -2.49 14.74 -1.79
N GLU A 27 -3.70 14.52 -2.25
CA GLU A 27 -4.84 14.19 -1.42
C GLU A 27 -5.39 12.81 -1.78
N ILE A 28 -5.75 12.01 -0.77
CA ILE A 28 -6.39 10.71 -0.92
C ILE A 28 -7.76 10.79 -0.28
N ARG A 29 -8.81 10.46 -1.02
CA ARG A 29 -10.19 10.45 -0.54
C ARG A 29 -10.59 9.08 -0.01
N LYS A 30 -11.57 9.03 0.85
CA LYS A 30 -12.10 7.76 1.37
C LYS A 30 -12.73 6.94 0.24
N GLY A 31 -12.39 5.64 0.19
CA GLY A 31 -12.84 4.72 -0.85
C GLY A 31 -12.11 4.86 -2.19
N GLU A 32 -11.16 5.81 -2.32
CA GLU A 32 -10.41 6.04 -3.55
C GLU A 32 -9.25 5.04 -3.69
N VAL A 33 -9.05 4.54 -4.89
CA VAL A 33 -7.89 3.74 -5.28
C VAL A 33 -6.94 4.61 -6.11
N VAL A 34 -5.83 5.02 -5.49
CA VAL A 34 -4.77 5.79 -6.14
C VAL A 34 -3.59 4.90 -6.48
N VAL A 35 -3.20 4.88 -7.74
CA VAL A 35 -2.01 4.15 -8.18
C VAL A 35 -0.88 5.12 -8.51
N ILE A 36 0.30 4.86 -7.94
CA ILE A 36 1.52 5.65 -8.15
C ILE A 36 2.48 4.85 -9.02
N ILE A 37 2.83 5.40 -10.18
CA ILE A 37 3.77 4.82 -11.13
C ILE A 37 4.94 5.75 -11.43
N GLY A 38 5.99 5.23 -12.05
CA GLY A 38 7.17 6.01 -12.45
C GLY A 38 8.44 5.17 -12.44
N PRO A 39 9.58 5.73 -12.90
CA PRO A 39 10.87 5.06 -12.93
C PRO A 39 11.34 4.57 -11.55
N SER A 40 12.23 3.57 -11.54
CA SER A 40 12.92 3.16 -10.31
C SER A 40 13.72 4.35 -9.75
N GLY A 41 13.69 4.52 -8.43
CA GLY A 41 14.37 5.64 -7.76
C GLY A 41 13.64 6.99 -7.82
N SER A 42 12.45 7.09 -8.43
CA SER A 42 11.69 8.36 -8.49
C SER A 42 11.04 8.80 -7.17
N GLY A 43 11.11 7.98 -6.10
CA GLY A 43 10.60 8.32 -4.78
C GLY A 43 9.26 7.68 -4.40
N LYS A 44 8.67 6.80 -5.22
CA LYS A 44 7.36 6.16 -4.99
C LYS A 44 7.23 5.49 -3.62
N SER A 45 8.11 4.54 -3.32
CA SER A 45 8.13 3.83 -2.01
C SER A 45 8.42 4.78 -0.85
N THR A 46 9.21 5.84 -1.08
CA THR A 46 9.49 6.86 -0.07
C THR A 46 8.23 7.62 0.32
N ILE A 47 7.34 7.95 -0.64
CA ILE A 47 6.05 8.59 -0.35
C ILE A 47 5.20 7.68 0.54
N LEU A 48 5.04 6.39 0.20
CA LEU A 48 4.27 5.47 1.02
C LEU A 48 4.84 5.34 2.43
N ARG A 49 6.16 5.25 2.55
CA ARG A 49 6.82 5.15 3.86
C ARG A 49 6.67 6.41 4.70
N CYS A 50 6.64 7.60 4.09
CA CYS A 50 6.31 8.84 4.77
C CYS A 50 4.83 8.86 5.21
N MET A 51 3.88 8.38 4.37
CA MET A 51 2.45 8.27 4.74
C MET A 51 2.21 7.39 5.96
N ASN A 52 3.02 6.35 6.15
CA ASN A 52 2.95 5.45 7.32
C ASN A 52 3.90 5.84 8.45
N ALA A 53 4.55 7.01 8.35
CA ALA A 53 5.57 7.49 9.28
C ALA A 53 6.70 6.48 9.54
N MET A 54 7.06 5.67 8.52
CA MET A 54 8.24 4.78 8.56
C MET A 54 9.51 5.52 8.11
N GLU A 55 9.33 6.63 7.40
CA GLU A 55 10.38 7.57 7.03
C GLU A 55 10.01 8.97 7.50
N ASP A 56 10.96 9.63 8.14
CA ASP A 56 10.77 11.02 8.57
C ASP A 56 10.79 11.96 7.35
N MET A 57 9.91 12.94 7.36
CA MET A 57 9.89 14.01 6.38
C MET A 57 11.01 15.01 6.66
N THR A 58 11.74 15.45 5.62
CA THR A 58 12.72 16.54 5.75
C THR A 58 11.99 17.87 5.86
N ASP A 59 10.95 18.09 5.03
CA ASP A 59 10.11 19.29 5.05
C ASP A 59 8.69 18.96 4.54
N GLY A 60 7.75 19.93 4.65
CA GLY A 60 6.34 19.69 4.35
C GLY A 60 5.61 19.01 5.50
N ASP A 61 4.39 18.57 5.27
CA ASP A 61 3.59 17.83 6.27
C ASP A 61 2.64 16.83 5.62
N ILE A 62 2.26 15.81 6.39
CA ILE A 62 1.24 14.83 6.05
C ILE A 62 0.17 14.86 7.14
N PHE A 63 -1.09 14.88 6.69
CA PHE A 63 -2.25 14.89 7.58
C PHE A 63 -3.04 13.59 7.38
N TYR A 64 -3.35 12.92 8.48
CA TYR A 64 -4.32 11.84 8.52
C TYR A 64 -5.59 12.35 9.24
N GLU A 65 -6.76 12.25 8.58
CA GLU A 65 -8.05 12.77 9.08
C GLU A 65 -7.96 14.25 9.55
N GLY A 66 -7.03 15.01 8.95
CA GLY A 66 -6.75 16.42 9.28
C GLY A 66 -5.83 16.65 10.46
N GLN A 67 -5.33 15.61 11.12
CA GLN A 67 -4.30 15.70 12.14
C GLN A 67 -2.91 15.62 11.50
N SER A 68 -2.03 16.56 11.77
CA SER A 68 -0.64 16.57 11.32
C SER A 68 0.13 15.38 11.92
N LEU A 69 0.90 14.67 11.09
CA LEU A 69 1.79 13.62 11.56
C LEU A 69 2.94 14.17 12.41
N ARG A 70 3.35 15.42 12.19
CA ARG A 70 4.39 16.09 13.01
C ARG A 70 3.93 16.31 14.45
N GLU A 71 2.63 16.45 14.67
CA GLU A 71 2.02 16.66 16.00
C GLU A 71 1.67 15.35 16.71
N MET A 72 1.74 14.21 16.01
CA MET A 72 1.44 12.90 16.60
C MET A 72 2.51 12.47 17.60
N LYS A 73 2.10 12.20 18.84
CA LYS A 73 3.00 11.72 19.90
C LYS A 73 3.46 10.27 19.69
N LYS A 74 2.65 9.46 19.00
CA LYS A 74 2.91 8.02 18.76
C LYS A 74 2.43 7.64 17.38
N TYR A 75 3.35 7.30 16.49
CA TYR A 75 3.01 6.76 15.16
C TYR A 75 2.35 5.38 15.20
N ALA A 76 2.37 4.69 16.35
CA ALA A 76 1.61 3.46 16.52
C ALA A 76 0.11 3.67 16.32
N ASP A 77 -0.42 4.84 16.73
CA ASP A 77 -1.84 5.17 16.57
C ASP A 77 -2.18 5.34 15.08
N LEU A 78 -1.34 6.02 14.31
CA LEU A 78 -1.48 6.09 12.86
C LEU A 78 -1.47 4.71 12.21
N ARG A 79 -0.51 3.84 12.58
CA ARG A 79 -0.33 2.51 11.98
C ARG A 79 -1.44 1.51 12.35
N MET A 80 -2.31 1.84 13.29
CA MET A 80 -3.55 1.09 13.50
C MET A 80 -4.61 1.37 12.42
N HIS A 81 -4.53 2.53 11.77
CA HIS A 81 -5.49 3.03 10.79
C HIS A 81 -4.95 3.03 9.35
N VAL A 82 -3.64 3.14 9.19
CA VAL A 82 -2.96 3.10 7.89
C VAL A 82 -2.14 1.83 7.81
N GLY A 83 -2.71 0.80 7.19
CA GLY A 83 -2.04 -0.49 6.96
C GLY A 83 -1.02 -0.40 5.83
N MET A 84 0.03 -1.22 5.89
CA MET A 84 1.04 -1.27 4.83
C MET A 84 1.44 -2.70 4.52
N VAL A 85 1.49 -2.99 3.22
CA VAL A 85 1.99 -4.25 2.64
C VAL A 85 3.24 -3.92 1.84
N PHE A 86 4.33 -4.62 2.14
CA PHE A 86 5.65 -4.35 1.59
C PHE A 86 5.98 -5.29 0.43
N GLN A 87 6.97 -4.92 -0.37
CA GLN A 87 7.59 -5.77 -1.37
C GLN A 87 8.17 -7.05 -0.74
N HIS A 88 8.84 -6.92 0.42
CA HIS A 88 9.28 -8.06 1.22
C HIS A 88 8.17 -8.50 2.16
N LEU A 89 7.94 -9.80 2.24
CA LEU A 89 6.76 -10.42 2.87
C LEU A 89 6.65 -10.15 4.38
N ASN A 90 7.78 -10.03 5.08
CA ASN A 90 7.91 -9.64 6.49
C ASN A 90 6.98 -10.38 7.47
N LEU A 91 6.63 -11.65 7.18
CA LEU A 91 5.93 -12.50 8.13
C LEU A 91 6.87 -12.92 9.26
N PHE A 92 6.34 -13.08 10.46
CA PHE A 92 7.09 -13.61 11.60
C PHE A 92 7.35 -15.11 11.39
N PRO A 93 8.61 -15.54 11.14
CA PRO A 93 8.89 -16.92 10.71
C PRO A 93 8.65 -17.97 11.81
N HIS A 94 8.64 -17.55 13.08
CA HIS A 94 8.43 -18.37 14.27
C HIS A 94 6.98 -18.46 14.72
N MET A 95 6.06 -17.84 13.98
CA MET A 95 4.62 -17.85 14.21
C MET A 95 3.90 -18.55 13.06
N THR A 96 2.81 -19.26 13.36
CA THR A 96 1.93 -19.79 12.33
C THR A 96 1.25 -18.68 11.54
N VAL A 97 0.59 -19.01 10.45
CA VAL A 97 -0.23 -18.09 9.65
C VAL A 97 -1.26 -17.38 10.52
N LEU A 98 -2.03 -18.14 11.30
CA LEU A 98 -3.05 -17.58 12.17
C LEU A 98 -2.46 -16.66 13.24
N GLU A 99 -1.36 -17.05 13.86
CA GLU A 99 -0.67 -16.23 14.85
C GLU A 99 -0.14 -14.92 14.24
N ASN A 100 0.40 -14.96 13.02
CA ASN A 100 0.82 -13.77 12.30
C ASN A 100 -0.33 -12.76 12.11
N ILE A 101 -1.53 -13.24 11.74
CA ILE A 101 -2.70 -12.39 11.50
C ILE A 101 -3.24 -11.83 12.83
N MET A 102 -3.31 -12.65 13.86
CA MET A 102 -3.91 -12.30 15.15
C MET A 102 -3.02 -11.41 16.03
N TYR A 103 -1.70 -11.42 15.81
CA TYR A 103 -0.73 -10.82 16.73
C TYR A 103 -1.02 -9.34 17.03
N ALA A 104 -1.08 -8.51 15.99
CA ALA A 104 -1.22 -7.07 16.17
C ALA A 104 -2.59 -6.65 16.75
N PRO A 105 -3.75 -7.16 16.27
CA PRO A 105 -5.03 -6.82 16.88
C PRO A 105 -5.11 -7.17 18.37
N VAL A 106 -4.59 -8.36 18.76
CA VAL A 106 -4.62 -8.80 20.16
C VAL A 106 -3.63 -8.03 21.02
N LYS A 107 -2.39 -7.84 20.54
CA LYS A 107 -1.31 -7.23 21.36
C LYS A 107 -1.33 -5.71 21.36
N VAL A 108 -1.65 -5.07 20.24
CA VAL A 108 -1.61 -3.61 20.07
C VAL A 108 -2.98 -3.00 20.36
N ARG A 109 -4.04 -3.47 19.67
CA ARG A 109 -5.41 -2.97 19.89
C ARG A 109 -6.08 -3.52 21.15
N LYS A 110 -5.51 -4.55 21.78
CA LYS A 110 -6.07 -5.23 22.96
C LYS A 110 -7.49 -5.80 22.71
N GLU A 111 -7.78 -6.18 21.46
CA GLU A 111 -9.06 -6.77 21.09
C GLU A 111 -9.21 -8.18 21.70
N PRO A 112 -10.44 -8.62 22.00
CA PRO A 112 -10.70 -9.97 22.52
C PRO A 112 -10.22 -11.04 21.53
N LYS A 113 -9.47 -12.03 22.04
CA LYS A 113 -8.84 -13.06 21.20
C LYS A 113 -9.86 -13.85 20.37
N ALA A 114 -11.05 -14.13 20.91
CA ALA A 114 -12.11 -14.86 20.20
C ALA A 114 -12.62 -14.08 18.97
N GLU A 115 -12.87 -12.77 19.10
CA GLU A 115 -13.33 -11.93 17.99
C GLU A 115 -12.27 -11.81 16.91
N VAL A 116 -10.99 -11.67 17.31
CA VAL A 116 -9.85 -11.62 16.38
C VAL A 116 -9.69 -12.94 15.65
N TYR A 117 -9.88 -14.07 16.33
CA TYR A 117 -9.83 -15.40 15.73
C TYR A 117 -10.86 -15.54 14.60
N GLU A 118 -12.14 -15.27 14.88
CA GLU A 118 -13.22 -15.38 13.89
C GLU A 118 -12.95 -14.48 12.68
N ARG A 119 -12.51 -13.23 12.92
CA ARG A 119 -12.12 -12.31 11.84
C ARG A 119 -10.93 -12.83 11.03
N SER A 120 -9.95 -13.44 11.68
CA SER A 120 -8.77 -14.00 11.02
C SER A 120 -9.14 -15.15 10.09
N ILE A 121 -10.04 -16.04 10.51
CA ILE A 121 -10.54 -17.13 9.67
C ILE A 121 -11.33 -16.60 8.47
N GLN A 122 -12.16 -15.58 8.66
CA GLN A 122 -12.86 -14.93 7.54
C GLN A 122 -11.90 -14.28 6.53
N LEU A 123 -10.82 -13.68 7.00
CA LEU A 123 -9.78 -13.11 6.14
C LEU A 123 -9.00 -14.19 5.40
N LEU A 124 -8.66 -15.29 6.06
CA LEU A 124 -8.03 -16.45 5.42
C LEU A 124 -8.89 -17.03 4.30
N ARG A 125 -10.22 -17.13 4.50
CA ARG A 125 -11.17 -17.52 3.43
C ARG A 125 -11.13 -16.55 2.26
N LYS A 126 -11.16 -15.24 2.55
CA LYS A 126 -11.10 -14.20 1.50
C LYS A 126 -9.85 -14.26 0.65
N VAL A 127 -8.71 -14.68 1.21
CA VAL A 127 -7.45 -14.83 0.48
C VAL A 127 -7.20 -16.27 0.01
N GLY A 128 -8.17 -17.19 0.19
CA GLY A 128 -8.13 -18.58 -0.28
C GLY A 128 -7.10 -19.47 0.43
N LEU A 129 -6.86 -19.24 1.73
CA LEU A 129 -5.81 -19.92 2.51
C LEU A 129 -6.30 -20.39 3.90
N GLU A 130 -7.60 -20.71 4.04
CA GLU A 130 -8.17 -21.14 5.33
C GLU A 130 -7.50 -22.40 5.86
N GLU A 131 -7.19 -23.36 5.00
CA GLU A 131 -6.55 -24.63 5.35
C GLU A 131 -5.07 -24.49 5.78
N LYS A 132 -4.49 -23.30 5.64
CA LYS A 132 -3.09 -22.99 5.98
C LYS A 132 -2.92 -22.30 7.35
N GLN A 133 -3.98 -22.20 8.16
CA GLN A 133 -3.96 -21.47 9.43
C GLN A 133 -2.85 -21.89 10.40
N ASP A 134 -2.53 -23.17 10.46
CA ASP A 134 -1.54 -23.75 11.38
C ASP A 134 -0.15 -23.96 10.75
N VAL A 135 0.03 -23.52 9.50
CA VAL A 135 1.28 -23.65 8.73
C VAL A 135 2.22 -22.48 9.06
N TYR A 136 3.52 -22.73 9.07
CA TYR A 136 4.55 -21.70 9.23
C TYR A 136 4.89 -21.05 7.87
N PRO A 137 5.31 -19.77 7.85
CA PRO A 137 5.63 -19.05 6.61
C PRO A 137 6.61 -19.78 5.68
N ALA A 138 7.61 -20.46 6.23
CA ALA A 138 8.59 -21.21 5.44
C ALA A 138 8.00 -22.35 4.58
N MET A 139 6.78 -22.79 4.88
CA MET A 139 6.07 -23.84 4.14
C MET A 139 5.12 -23.29 3.07
N LEU A 140 5.12 -21.97 2.85
CA LEU A 140 4.23 -21.29 1.92
C LEU A 140 5.01 -20.78 0.71
N SER A 141 4.35 -20.74 -0.46
CA SER A 141 4.88 -20.03 -1.63
C SER A 141 4.93 -18.52 -1.40
N GLY A 142 5.72 -17.78 -2.19
CA GLY A 142 5.80 -16.33 -2.11
C GLY A 142 4.43 -15.64 -2.24
N GLY A 143 3.60 -16.08 -3.21
CA GLY A 143 2.25 -15.55 -3.40
C GLY A 143 1.31 -15.86 -2.23
N GLN A 144 1.42 -17.06 -1.63
CA GLN A 144 0.68 -17.39 -0.40
C GLN A 144 1.10 -16.49 0.77
N GLN A 145 2.41 -16.32 0.98
CA GLN A 145 2.92 -15.43 2.02
C GLN A 145 2.45 -13.99 1.82
N GLN A 146 2.42 -13.49 0.58
CA GLN A 146 1.94 -12.13 0.28
C GLN A 146 0.45 -11.99 0.59
N ARG A 147 -0.37 -12.97 0.23
CA ARG A 147 -1.80 -12.96 0.58
C ARG A 147 -2.02 -13.00 2.09
N ILE A 148 -1.18 -13.71 2.83
CA ILE A 148 -1.21 -13.68 4.31
C ILE A 148 -0.77 -12.31 4.85
N ALA A 149 0.24 -11.67 4.25
CA ALA A 149 0.64 -10.31 4.65
C ALA A 149 -0.49 -9.29 4.44
N ILE A 150 -1.26 -9.42 3.35
CA ILE A 150 -2.48 -8.63 3.11
C ILE A 150 -3.54 -8.92 4.18
N ALA A 151 -3.84 -10.19 4.45
CA ALA A 151 -4.81 -10.59 5.49
C ALA A 151 -4.41 -10.08 6.87
N ARG A 152 -3.12 -10.13 7.22
CA ARG A 152 -2.56 -9.60 8.47
C ARG A 152 -2.80 -8.10 8.60
N ALA A 153 -2.54 -7.33 7.54
CA ALA A 153 -2.79 -5.88 7.55
C ALA A 153 -4.29 -5.57 7.69
N LEU A 154 -5.15 -6.27 6.95
CA LEU A 154 -6.61 -6.12 7.01
C LEU A 154 -7.21 -6.50 8.37
N CYS A 155 -6.59 -7.41 9.12
CA CYS A 155 -7.07 -7.82 10.43
C CYS A 155 -7.04 -6.66 11.44
N MET A 156 -6.21 -5.65 11.22
CA MET A 156 -6.19 -4.40 11.97
C MET A 156 -7.37 -3.47 11.65
N LYS A 157 -8.24 -3.78 10.67
CA LYS A 157 -9.34 -2.91 10.19
C LYS A 157 -8.85 -1.50 9.85
N PRO A 158 -7.88 -1.36 8.95
CA PRO A 158 -7.35 -0.05 8.60
C PRO A 158 -8.36 0.76 7.76
N ASP A 159 -8.26 2.09 7.82
CA ASP A 159 -9.01 3.01 6.97
C ASP A 159 -8.37 3.17 5.59
N VAL A 160 -7.05 3.00 5.52
CA VAL A 160 -6.24 3.09 4.29
C VAL A 160 -5.26 1.93 4.22
N MET A 161 -5.14 1.33 3.04
CA MET A 161 -4.13 0.31 2.74
C MET A 161 -3.08 0.84 1.77
N LEU A 162 -1.83 0.80 2.16
CA LEU A 162 -0.68 1.15 1.33
C LEU A 162 -0.01 -0.13 0.81
N PHE A 163 0.27 -0.19 -0.50
CA PHE A 163 0.94 -1.32 -1.14
C PHE A 163 2.21 -0.85 -1.84
N ASP A 164 3.37 -1.29 -1.35
CA ASP A 164 4.68 -0.97 -1.91
C ASP A 164 5.18 -2.15 -2.76
N GLU A 165 4.90 -2.12 -4.07
CA GLU A 165 5.28 -3.13 -5.06
C GLU A 165 4.99 -4.58 -4.61
N PRO A 166 3.74 -4.93 -4.29
CA PRO A 166 3.40 -6.18 -3.60
C PRO A 166 3.64 -7.45 -4.42
N THR A 167 3.90 -7.32 -5.72
CA THR A 167 4.13 -8.46 -6.65
C THR A 167 5.56 -8.57 -7.16
N SER A 168 6.41 -7.57 -6.92
CA SER A 168 7.73 -7.49 -7.58
C SER A 168 8.75 -8.55 -7.13
N ALA A 169 8.53 -9.18 -5.97
CA ALA A 169 9.36 -10.27 -5.44
C ALA A 169 8.75 -11.66 -5.69
N LEU A 170 7.71 -11.77 -6.52
CA LEU A 170 6.99 -13.01 -6.79
C LEU A 170 7.30 -13.56 -8.17
N ASP A 171 7.23 -14.89 -8.30
CA ASP A 171 7.24 -15.55 -9.59
C ASP A 171 5.98 -15.16 -10.41
N PRO A 172 6.09 -15.01 -11.74
CA PRO A 172 4.97 -14.57 -12.59
C PRO A 172 3.67 -15.37 -12.42
N GLU A 173 3.78 -16.68 -12.16
CA GLU A 173 2.63 -17.57 -11.94
C GLU A 173 1.84 -17.23 -10.67
N MET A 174 2.47 -16.58 -9.68
CA MET A 174 1.87 -16.25 -8.40
C MET A 174 1.29 -14.81 -8.36
N VAL A 175 1.65 -13.96 -9.31
CA VAL A 175 1.25 -12.55 -9.37
C VAL A 175 -0.28 -12.43 -9.47
N GLY A 176 -0.91 -13.24 -10.35
CA GLY A 176 -2.34 -13.18 -10.61
C GLY A 176 -3.21 -13.34 -9.36
N GLU A 177 -2.86 -14.29 -8.48
CA GLU A 177 -3.62 -14.56 -7.24
C GLU A 177 -3.56 -13.37 -6.25
N VAL A 178 -2.42 -12.68 -6.17
CA VAL A 178 -2.26 -11.50 -5.31
C VAL A 178 -3.03 -10.30 -5.87
N LEU A 179 -2.95 -10.09 -7.20
CA LEU A 179 -3.69 -9.02 -7.87
C LEU A 179 -5.21 -9.21 -7.76
N GLU A 180 -5.71 -10.44 -7.82
CA GLU A 180 -7.14 -10.74 -7.64
C GLU A 180 -7.61 -10.38 -6.22
N VAL A 181 -6.83 -10.70 -5.19
CA VAL A 181 -7.14 -10.26 -3.82
C VAL A 181 -7.20 -8.73 -3.72
N MET A 182 -6.23 -8.02 -4.32
CA MET A 182 -6.21 -6.55 -4.31
C MET A 182 -7.37 -5.95 -5.10
N LYS A 183 -7.78 -6.55 -6.24
CA LYS A 183 -8.95 -6.16 -7.01
C LYS A 183 -10.24 -6.28 -6.20
N ASN A 184 -10.41 -7.40 -5.49
CA ASN A 184 -11.57 -7.60 -4.61
C ASN A 184 -11.61 -6.56 -3.47
N LEU A 185 -10.46 -6.12 -2.95
CA LEU A 185 -10.39 -5.05 -1.96
C LEU A 185 -10.81 -3.70 -2.55
N ALA A 186 -10.33 -3.36 -3.75
CA ALA A 186 -10.75 -2.14 -4.45
C ALA A 186 -12.27 -2.12 -4.66
N GLN A 187 -12.87 -3.21 -5.16
CA GLN A 187 -14.31 -3.35 -5.37
C GLN A 187 -15.13 -3.27 -4.07
N SER A 188 -14.53 -3.62 -2.93
CA SER A 188 -15.18 -3.49 -1.62
C SER A 188 -15.20 -2.06 -1.07
N GLY A 189 -14.65 -1.08 -1.79
CA GLY A 189 -14.56 0.32 -1.38
C GLY A 189 -13.42 0.62 -0.39
N MET A 190 -12.40 -0.23 -0.32
CA MET A 190 -11.21 0.03 0.48
C MET A 190 -10.43 1.20 -0.09
N THR A 191 -10.06 2.17 0.74
CA THR A 191 -9.12 3.23 0.35
C THR A 191 -7.72 2.64 0.17
N MET A 192 -7.14 2.81 -1.02
CA MET A 192 -5.87 2.17 -1.35
C MET A 192 -4.90 3.16 -2.02
N VAL A 193 -3.63 3.10 -1.63
CA VAL A 193 -2.53 3.73 -2.37
C VAL A 193 -1.54 2.65 -2.78
N ILE A 194 -1.35 2.46 -4.07
CA ILE A 194 -0.64 1.32 -4.62
C ILE A 194 0.54 1.80 -5.47
N VAL A 195 1.75 1.41 -5.11
CA VAL A 195 2.91 1.48 -6.00
C VAL A 195 3.03 0.14 -6.72
N THR A 196 2.99 0.14 -8.04
CA THR A 196 3.08 -1.10 -8.83
C THR A 196 3.70 -0.88 -10.19
N HIS A 197 4.20 -1.96 -10.78
CA HIS A 197 4.63 -2.06 -12.17
C HIS A 197 3.62 -2.81 -13.05
N GLU A 198 2.51 -3.27 -12.48
CA GLU A 198 1.43 -4.00 -13.18
C GLU A 198 0.47 -3.00 -13.84
N MET A 199 0.79 -2.55 -15.05
CA MET A 199 0.04 -1.48 -15.72
C MET A 199 -1.40 -1.89 -16.06
N ARG A 200 -1.62 -3.17 -16.43
CA ARG A 200 -2.98 -3.68 -16.71
C ARG A 200 -3.85 -3.66 -15.46
N PHE A 201 -3.31 -4.12 -14.34
CA PHE A 201 -4.00 -4.06 -13.06
C PHE A 201 -4.28 -2.60 -12.65
N ALA A 202 -3.30 -1.70 -12.79
CA ALA A 202 -3.49 -0.28 -12.52
C ALA A 202 -4.63 0.33 -13.35
N ALA A 203 -4.70 0.01 -14.65
CA ALA A 203 -5.77 0.46 -15.53
C ALA A 203 -7.16 -0.06 -15.14
N GLU A 204 -7.23 -1.25 -14.52
CA GLU A 204 -8.48 -1.89 -14.14
C GLU A 204 -9.04 -1.41 -12.80
N VAL A 205 -8.18 -1.09 -11.83
CA VAL A 205 -8.63 -0.84 -10.44
C VAL A 205 -8.51 0.62 -10.00
N ALA A 206 -7.67 1.44 -10.66
CA ALA A 206 -7.42 2.79 -10.19
C ALA A 206 -8.56 3.76 -10.54
N ASP A 207 -8.96 4.57 -9.56
CA ASP A 207 -9.75 5.77 -9.81
C ASP A 207 -8.87 6.88 -10.37
N ARG A 208 -7.61 6.95 -9.90
CA ARG A 208 -6.62 7.95 -10.26
C ARG A 208 -5.22 7.36 -10.32
N VAL A 209 -4.47 7.79 -11.32
CA VAL A 209 -3.06 7.41 -11.53
C VAL A 209 -2.18 8.64 -11.42
N ILE A 210 -1.09 8.51 -10.67
CA ILE A 210 -0.09 9.55 -10.44
C ILE A 210 1.23 9.06 -11.03
N PHE A 211 1.81 9.86 -11.92
CA PHE A 211 3.13 9.59 -12.47
C PHE A 211 4.17 10.46 -11.76
N ILE A 212 5.15 9.81 -11.11
CA ILE A 212 6.23 10.46 -10.39
C ILE A 212 7.54 10.24 -11.14
N ASP A 213 8.25 11.33 -11.40
CA ASP A 213 9.61 11.29 -11.94
C ASP A 213 10.49 12.32 -11.24
N GLU A 214 11.74 11.98 -11.01
CA GLU A 214 12.75 12.83 -10.36
C GLU A 214 12.30 13.53 -9.05
N GLY A 215 11.42 12.86 -8.29
CA GLY A 215 10.93 13.31 -6.99
C GLY A 215 9.80 14.34 -7.02
N VAL A 216 9.14 14.53 -8.17
CA VAL A 216 7.96 15.40 -8.33
C VAL A 216 6.81 14.64 -8.99
N ILE A 217 5.57 15.06 -8.76
CA ILE A 217 4.41 14.61 -9.54
C ILE A 217 4.48 15.30 -10.90
N LEU A 218 4.72 14.49 -11.95
CA LEU A 218 4.80 15.00 -13.32
C LEU A 218 3.44 15.07 -14.00
N ALA A 219 2.54 14.14 -13.66
CA ALA A 219 1.16 14.12 -14.12
C ALA A 219 0.27 13.33 -13.17
N GLU A 220 -1.00 13.68 -13.19
CA GLU A 220 -2.08 13.05 -12.42
C GLU A 220 -3.35 13.04 -13.27
N GLY A 221 -4.11 11.95 -13.26
CA GLY A 221 -5.33 11.83 -14.05
C GLY A 221 -5.99 10.46 -13.92
N THR A 222 -7.01 10.23 -14.75
CA THR A 222 -7.64 8.91 -14.85
C THR A 222 -6.70 7.88 -15.47
N PRO A 223 -6.94 6.56 -15.28
CA PRO A 223 -6.17 5.52 -15.97
C PRO A 223 -6.11 5.73 -17.48
N ASP A 224 -7.19 6.17 -18.11
CA ASP A 224 -7.24 6.45 -19.55
C ASP A 224 -6.24 7.55 -19.93
N GLN A 225 -6.22 8.67 -19.20
CA GLN A 225 -5.36 9.81 -19.48
C GLN A 225 -3.87 9.53 -19.25
N ILE A 226 -3.54 8.67 -18.30
CA ILE A 226 -2.14 8.45 -17.90
C ILE A 226 -1.56 7.16 -18.50
N LEU A 227 -2.35 6.08 -18.62
CA LEU A 227 -1.85 4.78 -19.04
C LEU A 227 -2.16 4.48 -20.52
N ILE A 228 -3.34 4.91 -21.02
CA ILE A 228 -3.82 4.54 -22.36
C ILE A 228 -3.51 5.65 -23.38
N HIS A 229 -3.87 6.89 -23.06
CA HIS A 229 -3.71 8.05 -23.95
C HIS A 229 -2.84 9.14 -23.31
N PRO A 230 -1.58 8.85 -22.89
CA PRO A 230 -0.74 9.83 -22.22
C PRO A 230 -0.33 10.96 -23.17
N GLU A 231 -0.60 12.20 -22.79
CA GLU A 231 -0.16 13.39 -23.55
C GLU A 231 1.33 13.67 -23.35
N ASN A 232 1.84 13.39 -22.14
CA ASN A 232 3.23 13.69 -21.79
C ASN A 232 4.21 12.71 -22.46
N PRO A 233 5.20 13.20 -23.24
CA PRO A 233 6.18 12.35 -23.95
C PRO A 233 7.01 11.46 -22.99
N ARG A 234 7.30 11.95 -21.78
CA ARG A 234 8.06 11.19 -20.77
C ARG A 234 7.28 9.95 -20.29
N ILE A 235 5.97 10.10 -20.08
CA ILE A 235 5.07 9.00 -19.71
C ILE A 235 4.97 7.99 -20.86
N ARG A 236 4.80 8.45 -22.10
CA ARG A 236 4.79 7.59 -23.31
C ARG A 236 6.07 6.74 -23.40
N THR A 237 7.22 7.35 -23.17
CA THR A 237 8.50 6.64 -23.20
C THR A 237 8.60 5.61 -22.08
N PHE A 238 8.14 5.94 -20.87
CA PHE A 238 8.12 5.02 -19.74
C PHE A 238 7.23 3.79 -20.01
N LEU A 239 6.02 4.02 -20.52
CA LEU A 239 5.05 2.94 -20.79
C LEU A 239 5.49 2.01 -21.93
N LYS A 240 6.12 2.51 -22.98
CA LYS A 240 6.66 1.67 -24.08
C LYS A 240 7.65 0.61 -23.61
N ASN A 241 8.31 0.85 -22.49
CA ASN A 241 9.28 -0.10 -21.90
C ASN A 241 8.64 -1.04 -20.88
N LYS A 242 7.30 -0.92 -20.63
CA LYS A 242 6.58 -1.67 -19.59
C LYS A 242 5.36 -2.43 -20.10
N LEU A 243 4.91 -2.15 -21.31
CA LEU A 243 3.88 -2.84 -22.07
C LEU A 243 4.49 -3.75 -23.12
#